data_7360e7bd2aaa71dd520d685875fb8e7f
#
_entry.id   7360e7bd2aaa71dd520d685875fb8e7f
#
_cell.length_a   1.000
_cell.length_b   1.000
_cell.length_c   1.000
_cell.angle_alpha   90.00
_cell.angle_beta   90.00
_cell.angle_gamma   90.00
#
_symmetry.space_group_name_H-M   'P 1'
#
loop_
_entity.id
_entity.type
_entity.pdbx_description
1 polymer ?
#
loop_
_entity_poly.entity_id
_entity_poly.type
_entity_poly.pdbx_seq_one_letter_code
_entity_poly.pdbx_strand_id
1 'polypeptide(L)'
;MPFFSFTCYFCNTIITAGVSDFFLRKRSADRREYGRQQETSLNVRKLISPGKRSAEHLSKITLLIRFLKPVTWIPVIWSFLCGAVSSGAFGWPDFLGIKFFLGILLTGPLASGTCQMLNDYFDRDLDEINEPWRPIPGGEISLRNATILIAVWSLLSVLVGYLIHPLIALYVIIGIVNAHLYSANPIKLKKRLWAGNIIVALSYLVIPWIAGEIAYSSGFTLQSLFPSLVVAALFTVSSTGTMTINDFKSVEGDRQIGVKTLPVAFGERNAAVIAAVLINIGQLMAAGYLLMLGENLFALIVALLVIPQFYLQFDLVRSPKTMDVRYNAIAQNFLVAGMLVCALAIKSYRL
;
A
#
# COMPACT_ATOMS: atom_id res chain seq x y z
N MET A 1 -8.82 19.30 -15.97
CA MET A 1 -7.77 18.37 -16.48
C MET A 1 -6.34 18.60 -15.94
N PRO A 2 -6.08 19.40 -14.91
CA PRO A 2 -4.72 19.50 -14.32
C PRO A 2 -4.37 18.38 -13.31
N PHE A 3 -5.37 17.62 -12.83
CA PHE A 3 -5.18 16.61 -11.77
C PHE A 3 -4.45 15.33 -12.25
N PHE A 4 -4.62 14.93 -13.51
CA PHE A 4 -3.93 13.77 -14.09
C PHE A 4 -2.42 13.99 -14.25
N SER A 5 -2.02 15.25 -14.50
CA SER A 5 -0.60 15.62 -14.61
C SER A 5 0.11 15.61 -13.25
N PHE A 6 -0.59 15.95 -12.16
CA PHE A 6 0.02 16.05 -10.83
C PHE A 6 0.29 14.69 -10.19
N THR A 7 -0.62 13.72 -10.36
CA THR A 7 -0.43 12.35 -9.82
C THR A 7 0.66 11.61 -10.60
N CYS A 8 0.71 11.80 -11.93
CA CYS A 8 1.74 11.23 -12.80
C CYS A 8 3.11 11.90 -12.58
N TYR A 9 3.15 13.23 -12.35
CA TYR A 9 4.39 13.97 -12.13
C TYR A 9 4.97 13.68 -10.73
N PHE A 10 4.13 13.60 -9.69
CA PHE A 10 4.58 13.30 -8.33
C PHE A 10 5.06 11.84 -8.18
N CYS A 11 4.35 10.87 -8.77
CA CYS A 11 4.83 9.49 -8.86
C CYS A 11 6.10 9.36 -9.73
N ASN A 12 6.16 10.03 -10.90
CA ASN A 12 7.32 9.95 -11.77
C ASN A 12 8.54 10.68 -11.20
N THR A 13 8.37 11.85 -10.57
CA THR A 13 9.51 12.63 -10.06
C THR A 13 10.13 11.99 -8.81
N ILE A 14 9.33 11.38 -7.93
CA ILE A 14 9.86 10.65 -6.76
C ILE A 14 10.47 9.31 -7.16
N ILE A 15 9.89 8.61 -8.15
CA ILE A 15 10.36 7.29 -8.60
C ILE A 15 11.53 7.41 -9.57
N THR A 16 11.57 8.43 -10.45
CA THR A 16 12.62 8.55 -11.45
C THR A 16 13.86 9.29 -10.98
N ALA A 17 13.76 10.23 -10.05
CA ALA A 17 14.89 11.08 -9.65
C ALA A 17 15.79 10.50 -8.53
N GLY A 18 15.36 9.47 -7.80
CA GLY A 18 16.17 8.96 -6.67
C GLY A 18 16.18 7.45 -6.48
N VAL A 19 15.12 6.76 -6.86
CA VAL A 19 14.96 5.33 -6.54
C VAL A 19 15.36 4.45 -7.72
N SER A 20 15.07 4.84 -8.97
CA SER A 20 15.43 4.03 -10.15
C SER A 20 16.94 3.95 -10.38
N ASP A 21 17.67 5.05 -10.22
CA ASP A 21 19.14 5.05 -10.40
C ASP A 21 19.85 4.28 -9.29
N PHE A 22 19.34 4.32 -8.06
CA PHE A 22 19.88 3.56 -6.94
C PHE A 22 19.65 2.05 -7.11
N PHE A 23 18.43 1.64 -7.53
CA PHE A 23 18.11 0.22 -7.74
C PHE A 23 18.68 -0.36 -9.04
N LEU A 24 18.76 0.41 -10.11
CA LEU A 24 19.32 -0.05 -11.39
C LEU A 24 20.86 -0.21 -11.32
N ARG A 25 21.56 0.70 -10.63
CA ARG A 25 23.02 0.55 -10.38
C ARG A 25 23.34 -0.63 -9.48
N LYS A 26 22.50 -0.94 -8.50
CA LYS A 26 22.68 -2.11 -7.61
C LYS A 26 22.47 -3.43 -8.35
N ARG A 27 21.48 -3.53 -9.24
CA ARG A 27 21.19 -4.77 -10.03
C ARG A 27 22.26 -5.11 -11.08
N SER A 28 22.98 -4.13 -11.64
CA SER A 28 24.07 -4.40 -12.59
C SER A 28 25.36 -4.87 -11.93
N ALA A 29 25.58 -4.52 -10.67
CA ALA A 29 26.71 -5.00 -9.86
C ALA A 29 26.50 -6.43 -9.37
N ASP A 30 25.28 -6.79 -8.94
CA ASP A 30 24.95 -8.08 -8.33
C ASP A 30 25.12 -9.31 -9.26
N ARG A 31 24.98 -9.16 -10.58
CA ARG A 31 25.14 -10.29 -11.52
C ARG A 31 26.56 -10.80 -11.70
N ARG A 32 27.57 -10.01 -11.38
CA ARG A 32 29.00 -10.40 -11.49
C ARG A 32 29.61 -10.88 -10.16
N GLU A 33 28.96 -10.62 -9.05
CA GLU A 33 29.49 -10.88 -7.71
C GLU A 33 28.98 -12.17 -7.06
N TYR A 34 27.85 -12.73 -7.51
CA TYR A 34 27.24 -13.91 -6.88
C TYR A 34 28.12 -15.17 -6.90
N GLY A 35 29.08 -15.25 -7.79
CA GLY A 35 30.05 -16.36 -7.89
C GLY A 35 31.25 -16.26 -6.93
N ARG A 36 31.50 -15.11 -6.30
CA ARG A 36 32.65 -14.88 -5.39
C ARG A 36 32.26 -14.73 -3.92
N GLN A 37 30.97 -14.66 -3.59
CA GLN A 37 30.51 -14.31 -2.25
C GLN A 37 30.43 -15.46 -1.25
N GLN A 38 30.49 -16.72 -1.66
CA GLN A 38 30.49 -17.83 -0.69
C GLN A 38 31.83 -17.97 0.06
N GLU A 39 32.93 -17.57 -0.50
CA GLU A 39 34.24 -17.60 0.20
C GLU A 39 34.55 -16.34 1.01
N THR A 40 33.91 -15.22 0.68
CA THR A 40 34.16 -13.93 1.36
C THR A 40 33.27 -13.69 2.58
N SER A 41 32.17 -14.41 2.72
CA SER A 41 31.19 -14.20 3.81
C SER A 41 31.74 -14.54 5.21
N LEU A 42 32.73 -15.43 5.30
CA LEU A 42 33.38 -15.80 6.56
C LEU A 42 34.46 -14.81 7.01
N ASN A 43 35.08 -14.11 6.07
CA ASN A 43 36.11 -13.10 6.38
C ASN A 43 35.52 -11.70 6.57
N VAL A 44 34.37 -11.38 5.99
CA VAL A 44 33.69 -10.08 6.14
C VAL A 44 33.07 -9.89 7.52
N ARG A 45 32.68 -10.98 8.21
CA ARG A 45 32.22 -10.89 9.62
C ARG A 45 33.29 -10.39 10.61
N LYS A 46 34.57 -10.49 10.26
CA LYS A 46 35.66 -9.96 11.10
C LYS A 46 36.11 -8.55 10.75
N LEU A 47 35.70 -8.02 9.60
CA LEU A 47 36.11 -6.69 9.11
C LEU A 47 35.03 -5.62 9.24
N ILE A 48 33.80 -6.01 9.56
CA ILE A 48 32.74 -5.05 9.92
C ILE A 48 32.59 -5.09 11.46
N SER A 49 33.65 -4.73 12.20
CA SER A 49 33.41 -3.95 13.40
C SER A 49 32.66 -2.70 12.92
N PRO A 50 31.58 -2.27 13.60
CA PRO A 50 30.89 -1.06 13.22
C PRO A 50 31.87 0.09 13.38
N GLY A 51 32.63 0.36 12.31
CA GLY A 51 33.33 1.61 12.16
C GLY A 51 32.24 2.65 12.37
N LYS A 52 32.42 3.51 13.39
CA LYS A 52 31.62 4.70 13.60
C LYS A 52 31.45 5.36 12.23
N ARG A 53 30.36 5.07 11.51
CA ARG A 53 29.92 5.95 10.45
C ARG A 53 29.80 7.28 11.15
N SER A 54 30.50 8.27 10.63
CA SER A 54 30.27 9.67 11.01
C SER A 54 28.78 9.85 10.97
N ALA A 55 28.16 9.91 12.15
CA ALA A 55 26.76 10.14 12.30
C ALA A 55 26.53 11.57 11.83
N GLU A 56 26.29 11.74 10.51
CA GLU A 56 25.50 12.88 10.09
C GLU A 56 24.21 12.77 10.90
N HIS A 57 24.05 13.67 11.83
CA HIS A 57 22.92 13.73 12.74
C HIS A 57 21.69 14.01 11.88
N LEU A 58 21.09 12.94 11.35
CA LEU A 58 19.79 13.03 10.67
C LEU A 58 18.88 13.80 11.60
N SER A 59 18.26 14.87 11.12
CA SER A 59 17.33 15.64 11.94
C SER A 59 16.27 14.67 12.48
N LYS A 60 15.79 14.88 13.69
CA LYS A 60 14.72 14.04 14.29
C LYS A 60 13.49 13.94 13.36
N ILE A 61 13.25 14.98 12.56
CA ILE A 61 12.18 15.02 11.54
C ILE A 61 12.46 14.01 10.42
N THR A 62 13.66 13.98 9.86
CA THR A 62 14.04 13.02 8.81
C THR A 62 13.92 11.58 9.30
N LEU A 63 14.33 11.32 10.55
CA LEU A 63 14.21 10.01 11.15
C LEU A 63 12.75 9.59 11.33
N LEU A 64 11.89 10.51 11.79
CA LEU A 64 10.46 10.27 11.92
C LEU A 64 9.82 10.00 10.56
N ILE A 65 10.15 10.78 9.52
CA ILE A 65 9.65 10.56 8.15
C ILE A 65 10.06 9.18 7.63
N ARG A 66 11.30 8.76 7.85
CA ARG A 66 11.76 7.40 7.47
C ARG A 66 10.96 6.30 8.19
N PHE A 67 10.62 6.51 9.45
CA PHE A 67 9.86 5.55 10.26
C PHE A 67 8.38 5.50 9.86
N LEU A 68 7.81 6.62 9.40
CA LEU A 68 6.42 6.72 8.93
C LEU A 68 6.21 6.22 7.48
N LYS A 69 7.26 6.08 6.67
CA LYS A 69 7.24 5.59 5.28
C LYS A 69 6.21 6.24 4.36
N PRO A 70 6.34 7.52 3.99
CA PRO A 70 5.34 8.29 3.24
C PRO A 70 4.87 7.66 1.91
N VAL A 71 5.73 6.89 1.25
CA VAL A 71 5.39 6.18 0.01
C VAL A 71 4.17 5.26 0.17
N THR A 72 3.95 4.72 1.38
CA THR A 72 2.83 3.82 1.67
C THR A 72 1.51 4.53 1.93
N TRP A 73 1.50 5.88 2.06
CA TRP A 73 0.29 6.65 2.35
C TRP A 73 -0.59 6.86 1.12
N ILE A 74 0.05 6.91 -0.07
CA ILE A 74 -0.62 7.29 -1.33
C ILE A 74 -1.86 6.45 -1.61
N PRO A 75 -1.82 5.11 -1.60
CA PRO A 75 -3.01 4.30 -1.89
C PRO A 75 -4.13 4.47 -0.87
N VAL A 76 -3.80 4.71 0.40
CA VAL A 76 -4.78 4.88 1.48
C VAL A 76 -5.47 6.24 1.38
N ILE A 77 -4.69 7.30 1.13
CA ILE A 77 -5.21 8.65 0.84
C ILE A 77 -6.10 8.61 -0.40
N TRP A 78 -5.66 7.93 -1.46
CA TRP A 78 -6.44 7.82 -2.69
C TRP A 78 -7.77 7.13 -2.47
N SER A 79 -7.78 6.03 -1.70
CA SER A 79 -9.02 5.33 -1.38
C SER A 79 -9.98 6.19 -0.57
N PHE A 80 -9.47 6.97 0.40
CA PHE A 80 -10.27 7.94 1.15
C PHE A 80 -10.88 9.00 0.22
N LEU A 81 -10.11 9.53 -0.74
CA LEU A 81 -10.62 10.49 -1.73
C LEU A 81 -11.68 9.88 -2.63
N CYS A 82 -11.51 8.64 -3.08
CA CYS A 82 -12.54 7.91 -3.82
C CYS A 82 -13.84 7.80 -3.00
N GLY A 83 -13.73 7.47 -1.72
CA GLY A 83 -14.88 7.44 -0.81
C GLY A 83 -15.53 8.81 -0.66
N ALA A 84 -14.75 9.87 -0.49
CA ALA A 84 -15.27 11.24 -0.43
C ALA A 84 -16.05 11.61 -1.70
N VAL A 85 -15.52 11.28 -2.88
CA VAL A 85 -16.21 11.49 -4.18
C VAL A 85 -17.49 10.68 -4.26
N SER A 86 -17.47 9.40 -3.83
CA SER A 86 -18.64 8.52 -3.81
C SER A 86 -19.77 9.03 -2.93
N SER A 87 -19.49 9.84 -1.92
CA SER A 87 -20.52 10.44 -1.03
C SER A 87 -21.55 11.28 -1.79
N GLY A 88 -21.22 11.74 -3.00
CA GLY A 88 -22.02 12.68 -3.77
C GLY A 88 -21.88 14.15 -3.33
N ALA A 89 -21.53 14.37 -2.05
CA ALA A 89 -21.45 15.71 -1.46
C ALA A 89 -20.10 16.41 -1.66
N PHE A 90 -19.01 15.64 -1.87
CA PHE A 90 -17.68 16.19 -2.04
C PHE A 90 -17.54 16.94 -3.38
N GLY A 91 -17.10 18.19 -3.33
CA GLY A 91 -16.90 19.06 -4.49
C GLY A 91 -15.61 19.87 -4.45
N TRP A 92 -15.44 20.78 -5.44
CA TRP A 92 -14.23 21.58 -5.54
C TRP A 92 -13.92 22.44 -4.30
N PRO A 93 -14.89 23.11 -3.63
CA PRO A 93 -14.61 23.90 -2.44
C PRO A 93 -14.06 23.07 -1.27
N ASP A 94 -14.41 21.78 -1.20
CA ASP A 94 -14.02 20.90 -0.09
C ASP A 94 -12.53 20.61 -0.04
N PHE A 95 -11.80 20.76 -1.17
CA PHE A 95 -10.33 20.64 -1.19
C PHE A 95 -9.61 21.65 -0.31
N LEU A 96 -10.25 22.77 0.02
CA LEU A 96 -9.72 23.79 0.92
C LEU A 96 -10.30 23.66 2.34
N GLY A 97 -11.20 22.73 2.56
CA GLY A 97 -11.89 22.51 3.82
C GLY A 97 -11.06 21.75 4.86
N ILE A 98 -11.30 22.03 6.14
CA ILE A 98 -10.61 21.36 7.26
C ILE A 98 -10.79 19.85 7.24
N LYS A 99 -11.96 19.34 6.80
CA LYS A 99 -12.22 17.89 6.69
C LYS A 99 -11.28 17.22 5.71
N PHE A 100 -10.94 17.88 4.59
CA PHE A 100 -9.98 17.37 3.62
C PHE A 100 -8.60 17.21 4.24
N PHE A 101 -8.09 18.26 4.89
CA PHE A 101 -6.78 18.22 5.54
C PHE A 101 -6.72 17.19 6.67
N LEU A 102 -7.76 17.10 7.50
CA LEU A 102 -7.85 16.08 8.54
C LEU A 102 -7.92 14.66 7.95
N GLY A 103 -8.64 14.46 6.84
CA GLY A 103 -8.72 13.18 6.14
C GLY A 103 -7.35 12.73 5.58
N ILE A 104 -6.61 13.64 4.93
CA ILE A 104 -5.25 13.37 4.44
C ILE A 104 -4.29 13.10 5.60
N LEU A 105 -4.34 13.91 6.65
CA LEU A 105 -3.53 13.73 7.86
C LEU A 105 -3.83 12.37 8.51
N LEU A 106 -5.11 12.01 8.62
CA LEU A 106 -5.54 10.76 9.22
C LEU A 106 -5.05 9.56 8.41
N THR A 107 -5.39 9.53 7.12
CA THR A 107 -5.14 8.33 6.28
C THR A 107 -3.68 8.17 5.88
N GLY A 108 -2.95 9.25 5.77
CA GLY A 108 -1.51 9.27 5.47
C GLY A 108 -0.63 9.13 6.71
N PRO A 109 -0.11 10.23 7.24
CA PRO A 109 0.93 10.19 8.29
C PRO A 109 0.47 9.55 9.60
N LEU A 110 -0.82 9.64 9.97
CA LEU A 110 -1.29 9.08 11.23
C LEU A 110 -1.59 7.58 11.10
N ALA A 111 -2.68 7.16 10.47
CA ALA A 111 -3.10 5.77 10.46
C ALA A 111 -2.14 4.87 9.68
N SER A 112 -1.78 5.23 8.43
CA SER A 112 -0.80 4.44 7.66
C SER A 112 0.57 4.48 8.32
N GLY A 113 1.02 5.65 8.81
CA GLY A 113 2.27 5.77 9.54
C GLY A 113 2.31 4.87 10.77
N THR A 114 1.24 4.81 11.56
CA THR A 114 1.12 3.90 12.72
C THR A 114 1.27 2.44 12.29
N CYS A 115 0.59 2.02 11.22
CA CYS A 115 0.69 0.65 10.70
C CYS A 115 2.12 0.31 10.25
N GLN A 116 2.84 1.27 9.64
CA GLN A 116 4.24 1.07 9.23
C GLN A 116 5.19 0.98 10.43
N MET A 117 5.02 1.83 11.43
CA MET A 117 5.80 1.76 12.68
C MET A 117 5.58 0.44 13.41
N LEU A 118 4.32 -0.04 13.48
CA LEU A 118 3.98 -1.35 14.03
C LEU A 118 4.67 -2.49 13.26
N ASN A 119 4.65 -2.42 11.92
CA ASN A 119 5.32 -3.41 11.10
C ASN A 119 6.82 -3.45 11.40
N ASP A 120 7.52 -2.31 11.40
CA ASP A 120 8.96 -2.24 11.71
C ASP A 120 9.28 -2.73 13.14
N TYR A 121 8.40 -2.45 14.10
CA TYR A 121 8.58 -2.90 15.47
C TYR A 121 8.54 -4.44 15.59
N PHE A 122 7.56 -5.09 14.94
CA PHE A 122 7.41 -6.55 15.02
C PHE A 122 8.36 -7.30 14.09
N ASP A 123 8.93 -6.62 13.09
CA ASP A 123 9.83 -7.22 12.11
C ASP A 123 11.31 -6.94 12.39
N ARG A 124 11.63 -6.20 13.45
CA ARG A 124 13.00 -5.75 13.78
C ARG A 124 14.05 -6.85 13.68
N ASP A 125 13.76 -8.07 14.18
CA ASP A 125 14.71 -9.18 14.19
C ASP A 125 14.96 -9.70 12.75
N LEU A 126 13.95 -9.66 11.89
CA LEU A 126 14.05 -9.99 10.48
C LEU A 126 14.73 -8.86 9.69
N ASP A 127 14.40 -7.64 10.02
CA ASP A 127 14.94 -6.44 9.38
C ASP A 127 16.43 -6.25 9.72
N GLU A 128 16.89 -6.72 10.88
CA GLU A 128 18.32 -6.73 11.24
C GLU A 128 19.16 -7.50 10.20
N ILE A 129 18.56 -8.55 9.60
CA ILE A 129 19.21 -9.36 8.56
C ILE A 129 19.01 -8.74 7.17
N ASN A 130 17.78 -8.37 6.83
CA ASN A 130 17.40 -8.01 5.46
C ASN A 130 17.56 -6.53 5.16
N GLU A 131 17.26 -5.66 6.14
CA GLU A 131 17.22 -4.20 6.00
C GLU A 131 17.84 -3.49 7.23
N PRO A 132 19.12 -3.75 7.55
CA PRO A 132 19.77 -3.25 8.77
C PRO A 132 19.85 -1.72 8.87
N TRP A 133 19.52 -1.02 7.77
CA TRP A 133 19.45 0.45 7.72
C TRP A 133 18.10 1.01 8.20
N ARG A 134 17.10 0.18 8.52
CA ARG A 134 15.84 0.66 9.10
C ARG A 134 16.07 1.28 10.49
N PRO A 135 15.22 2.25 10.90
CA PRO A 135 15.45 3.03 12.14
C PRO A 135 15.63 2.20 13.40
N ILE A 136 14.92 1.08 13.57
CA ILE A 136 15.04 0.24 14.77
C ILE A 136 16.27 -0.66 14.69
N PRO A 137 16.49 -1.51 13.67
CA PRO A 137 17.69 -2.33 13.56
C PRO A 137 18.98 -1.49 13.48
N GLY A 138 18.93 -0.34 12.82
CA GLY A 138 20.05 0.59 12.71
C GLY A 138 20.43 1.29 14.02
N GLY A 139 19.65 1.07 15.11
CA GLY A 139 19.91 1.68 16.42
C GLY A 139 19.55 3.17 16.51
N GLU A 140 18.93 3.73 15.45
CA GLU A 140 18.55 5.16 15.41
C GLU A 140 17.32 5.45 16.30
N ILE A 141 16.44 4.46 16.50
CA ILE A 141 15.27 4.52 17.39
C ILE A 141 15.32 3.33 18.37
N SER A 142 15.33 3.61 19.67
CA SER A 142 15.24 2.57 20.68
C SER A 142 13.84 1.94 20.71
N LEU A 143 13.73 0.68 21.16
CA LEU A 143 12.43 -0.01 21.27
C LEU A 143 11.45 0.77 22.15
N ARG A 144 11.93 1.36 23.27
CA ARG A 144 11.10 2.21 24.14
C ARG A 144 10.54 3.42 23.40
N ASN A 145 11.37 4.12 22.62
CA ASN A 145 10.93 5.28 21.85
C ASN A 145 9.98 4.88 20.71
N ALA A 146 10.24 3.74 20.04
CA ALA A 146 9.34 3.19 19.04
C ALA A 146 7.96 2.88 19.65
N THR A 147 7.90 2.23 20.80
CA THR A 147 6.63 1.93 21.50
C THR A 147 5.88 3.22 21.87
N ILE A 148 6.57 4.23 22.39
CA ILE A 148 5.96 5.53 22.73
C ILE A 148 5.41 6.21 21.48
N LEU A 149 6.18 6.25 20.39
CA LEU A 149 5.74 6.83 19.12
C LEU A 149 4.51 6.11 18.57
N ILE A 150 4.51 4.78 18.56
CA ILE A 150 3.36 3.97 18.12
C ILE A 150 2.13 4.29 18.95
N ALA A 151 2.26 4.35 20.27
CA ALA A 151 1.14 4.66 21.16
C ALA A 151 0.59 6.07 20.93
N VAL A 152 1.46 7.07 20.82
CA VAL A 152 1.08 8.47 20.55
C VAL A 152 0.41 8.60 19.19
N TRP A 153 0.99 8.00 18.13
CA TRP A 153 0.40 8.03 16.78
C TRP A 153 -0.93 7.29 16.70
N SER A 154 -1.06 6.15 17.39
CA SER A 154 -2.33 5.43 17.48
C SER A 154 -3.41 6.29 18.15
N LEU A 155 -3.08 6.93 19.27
CA LEU A 155 -4.02 7.81 19.98
C LEU A 155 -4.42 9.02 19.14
N LEU A 156 -3.46 9.68 18.48
CA LEU A 156 -3.72 10.79 17.58
C LEU A 156 -4.56 10.37 16.37
N SER A 157 -4.34 9.17 15.81
CA SER A 157 -5.13 8.62 14.72
C SER A 157 -6.60 8.46 15.15
N VAL A 158 -6.84 7.86 16.32
CA VAL A 158 -8.19 7.67 16.85
C VAL A 158 -8.85 9.01 17.16
N LEU A 159 -8.11 9.96 17.76
CA LEU A 159 -8.61 11.29 18.08
C LEU A 159 -9.02 12.07 16.80
N VAL A 160 -8.14 12.12 15.79
CA VAL A 160 -8.45 12.81 14.52
C VAL A 160 -9.61 12.11 13.81
N GLY A 161 -9.65 10.77 13.83
CA GLY A 161 -10.81 10.02 13.32
C GLY A 161 -12.10 10.41 14.01
N TYR A 162 -12.09 10.53 15.35
CA TYR A 162 -13.25 10.94 16.14
C TYR A 162 -13.68 12.38 15.84
N LEU A 163 -12.74 13.30 15.66
CA LEU A 163 -13.02 14.70 15.29
C LEU A 163 -13.70 14.83 13.93
N ILE A 164 -13.43 13.91 12.99
CA ILE A 164 -14.14 13.87 11.70
C ILE A 164 -15.53 13.23 11.91
N HIS A 165 -15.58 12.01 12.48
CA HIS A 165 -16.81 11.30 12.81
C HIS A 165 -16.53 10.11 13.74
N PRO A 166 -17.37 9.83 14.78
CA PRO A 166 -17.13 8.73 15.74
C PRO A 166 -16.93 7.36 15.10
N LEU A 167 -17.65 7.03 14.02
CA LEU A 167 -17.46 5.76 13.29
C LEU A 167 -16.11 5.69 12.58
N ILE A 168 -15.53 6.81 12.15
CA ILE A 168 -14.18 6.82 11.57
C ILE A 168 -13.15 6.43 12.63
N ALA A 169 -13.30 6.87 13.87
CA ALA A 169 -12.45 6.41 14.97
C ALA A 169 -12.52 4.88 15.15
N LEU A 170 -13.72 4.30 15.06
CA LEU A 170 -13.88 2.84 15.09
C LEU A 170 -13.15 2.16 13.93
N TYR A 171 -13.25 2.68 12.70
CA TYR A 171 -12.51 2.14 11.55
C TYR A 171 -11.00 2.28 11.71
N VAL A 172 -10.51 3.36 12.31
CA VAL A 172 -9.09 3.51 12.65
C VAL A 172 -8.64 2.44 13.64
N ILE A 173 -9.43 2.17 14.68
CA ILE A 173 -9.15 1.10 15.65
C ILE A 173 -9.09 -0.26 14.93
N ILE A 174 -10.05 -0.56 14.04
CA ILE A 174 -10.04 -1.78 13.23
C ILE A 174 -8.77 -1.86 12.39
N GLY A 175 -8.35 -0.77 11.75
CA GLY A 175 -7.10 -0.71 10.97
C GLY A 175 -5.85 -0.99 11.81
N ILE A 176 -5.76 -0.44 13.02
CA ILE A 176 -4.65 -0.70 13.96
C ILE A 176 -4.68 -2.17 14.41
N VAL A 177 -5.85 -2.73 14.73
CA VAL A 177 -6.00 -4.16 15.05
C VAL A 177 -5.55 -5.03 13.88
N ASN A 178 -5.94 -4.70 12.65
CA ASN A 178 -5.49 -5.40 11.44
C ASN A 178 -3.97 -5.36 11.28
N ALA A 179 -3.31 -4.23 11.57
CA ALA A 179 -1.86 -4.11 11.52
C ALA A 179 -1.17 -5.02 12.57
N HIS A 180 -1.76 -5.15 13.77
CA HIS A 180 -1.30 -6.12 14.77
C HIS A 180 -1.49 -7.56 14.31
N LEU A 181 -2.67 -7.92 13.80
CA LEU A 181 -2.95 -9.27 13.28
C LEU A 181 -2.01 -9.65 12.12
N TYR A 182 -1.66 -8.66 11.29
CA TYR A 182 -0.72 -8.84 10.19
C TYR A 182 0.71 -9.12 10.68
N SER A 183 1.21 -8.35 11.66
CA SER A 183 2.63 -8.32 12.03
C SER A 183 2.97 -9.10 13.30
N ALA A 184 2.07 -9.15 14.29
CA ALA A 184 2.36 -9.67 15.63
C ALA A 184 2.16 -11.18 15.77
N ASN A 185 3.01 -11.82 16.57
CA ASN A 185 2.80 -13.20 17.01
C ASN A 185 1.64 -13.26 18.04
N PRO A 186 0.90 -14.37 18.15
CA PRO A 186 1.08 -15.64 17.42
C PRO A 186 0.40 -15.71 16.04
N ILE A 187 -0.42 -14.73 15.68
CA ILE A 187 -1.26 -14.78 14.47
C ILE A 187 -0.42 -14.55 13.22
N LYS A 188 0.31 -13.43 13.15
CA LYS A 188 1.26 -13.03 12.10
C LYS A 188 0.80 -13.40 10.69
N LEU A 189 -0.36 -12.83 10.27
CA LEU A 189 -1.05 -13.18 9.02
C LEU A 189 -0.16 -13.04 7.78
N LYS A 190 0.84 -12.16 7.79
CA LYS A 190 1.80 -12.02 6.69
C LYS A 190 2.56 -13.31 6.34
N LYS A 191 2.62 -14.28 7.27
CA LYS A 191 3.20 -15.62 7.01
C LYS A 191 2.21 -16.62 6.43
N ARG A 192 0.94 -16.24 6.26
CA ARG A 192 -0.16 -17.12 5.89
C ARG A 192 -0.69 -16.80 4.50
N LEU A 193 0.04 -17.18 3.48
CA LEU A 193 -0.34 -17.15 2.06
C LEU A 193 -1.24 -15.94 1.68
N TRP A 194 -2.55 -16.19 1.53
CA TRP A 194 -3.53 -15.15 1.13
C TRP A 194 -3.94 -14.19 2.23
N ALA A 195 -3.92 -14.66 3.48
CA ALA A 195 -4.50 -13.91 4.59
C ALA A 195 -3.80 -12.57 4.84
N GLY A 196 -2.47 -12.54 4.69
CA GLY A 196 -1.69 -11.32 4.78
C GLY A 196 -2.07 -10.31 3.71
N ASN A 197 -2.12 -10.73 2.45
CA ASN A 197 -2.43 -9.86 1.33
C ASN A 197 -3.87 -9.32 1.39
N ILE A 198 -4.84 -10.16 1.80
CA ILE A 198 -6.24 -9.76 1.95
C ILE A 198 -6.41 -8.70 3.04
N ILE A 199 -5.83 -8.92 4.24
CA ILE A 199 -6.02 -7.97 5.35
C ILE A 199 -5.37 -6.61 5.07
N VAL A 200 -4.23 -6.60 4.37
CA VAL A 200 -3.61 -5.35 3.91
C VAL A 200 -4.48 -4.66 2.87
N ALA A 201 -4.99 -5.40 1.88
CA ALA A 201 -5.85 -4.84 0.84
C ALA A 201 -7.15 -4.27 1.42
N LEU A 202 -7.80 -4.95 2.38
CA LEU A 202 -8.96 -4.44 3.11
C LEU A 202 -8.65 -3.14 3.86
N SER A 203 -7.50 -3.11 4.54
CA SER A 203 -7.07 -1.94 5.33
C SER A 203 -6.69 -0.75 4.46
N TYR A 204 -6.21 -0.99 3.24
CA TYR A 204 -5.79 0.05 2.32
C TYR A 204 -6.93 0.60 1.46
N LEU A 205 -7.99 -0.20 1.23
CA LEU A 205 -9.07 0.15 0.32
C LEU A 205 -10.42 0.32 1.03
N VAL A 206 -10.96 -0.73 1.63
CA VAL A 206 -12.34 -0.68 2.19
C VAL A 206 -12.42 0.30 3.34
N ILE A 207 -11.53 0.20 4.31
CA ILE A 207 -11.55 1.06 5.50
C ILE A 207 -11.46 2.55 5.12
N PRO A 208 -10.46 3.03 4.36
CA PRO A 208 -10.36 4.44 4.01
C PRO A 208 -11.45 4.89 3.04
N TRP A 209 -11.92 4.04 2.12
CA TRP A 209 -13.02 4.39 1.23
C TRP A 209 -14.29 4.72 2.00
N ILE A 210 -14.72 3.82 2.87
CA ILE A 210 -15.91 4.02 3.68
C ILE A 210 -15.73 5.20 4.65
N ALA A 211 -14.54 5.38 5.22
CA ALA A 211 -14.23 6.55 6.04
C ALA A 211 -14.36 7.87 5.25
N GLY A 212 -13.88 7.90 4.01
CA GLY A 212 -14.03 9.06 3.13
C GLY A 212 -15.49 9.38 2.81
N GLU A 213 -16.29 8.36 2.53
CA GLU A 213 -17.71 8.55 2.27
C GLU A 213 -18.46 9.08 3.51
N ILE A 214 -18.23 8.46 4.69
CA ILE A 214 -18.83 8.92 5.95
C ILE A 214 -18.44 10.36 6.29
N ALA A 215 -17.19 10.74 6.02
CA ALA A 215 -16.69 12.08 6.32
C ALA A 215 -17.48 13.19 5.60
N TYR A 216 -18.00 12.91 4.39
CA TYR A 216 -18.64 13.90 3.55
C TYR A 216 -20.16 13.70 3.41
N SER A 217 -20.69 12.54 3.78
CA SER A 217 -22.16 12.33 3.77
C SER A 217 -22.84 13.17 4.84
N SER A 218 -23.93 13.83 4.50
CA SER A 218 -24.79 14.55 5.45
C SER A 218 -25.61 13.61 6.36
N GLY A 219 -25.69 12.36 5.99
CA GLY A 219 -26.30 11.25 6.70
C GLY A 219 -26.10 9.99 5.87
N PHE A 220 -25.95 8.84 6.51
CA PHE A 220 -25.74 7.57 5.81
C PHE A 220 -26.50 6.42 6.47
N THR A 221 -26.90 5.47 5.66
CA THR A 221 -27.45 4.19 6.05
C THR A 221 -26.58 3.08 5.48
N LEU A 222 -26.73 1.87 5.96
CA LEU A 222 -26.04 0.73 5.33
C LEU A 222 -26.38 0.61 3.85
N GLN A 223 -27.64 0.88 3.50
CA GLN A 223 -28.10 0.85 2.11
C GLN A 223 -27.39 1.91 1.24
N SER A 224 -27.21 3.12 1.74
CA SER A 224 -26.49 4.17 1.00
C SER A 224 -25.01 3.88 0.85
N LEU A 225 -24.36 3.24 1.84
CA LEU A 225 -22.96 2.85 1.78
C LEU A 225 -22.70 1.61 0.90
N PHE A 226 -23.75 0.83 0.61
CA PHE A 226 -23.62 -0.47 -0.06
C PHE A 226 -22.90 -0.41 -1.42
N PRO A 227 -23.21 0.54 -2.34
CA PRO A 227 -22.50 0.63 -3.62
C PRO A 227 -20.98 0.84 -3.44
N SER A 228 -20.59 1.71 -2.55
CA SER A 228 -19.17 1.95 -2.24
C SER A 228 -18.51 0.74 -1.59
N LEU A 229 -19.20 0.07 -0.68
CA LEU A 229 -18.69 -1.14 -0.04
C LEU A 229 -18.44 -2.25 -1.06
N VAL A 230 -19.36 -2.46 -2.01
CA VAL A 230 -19.21 -3.45 -3.09
C VAL A 230 -18.01 -3.10 -3.95
N VAL A 231 -17.92 -1.88 -4.44
CA VAL A 231 -16.80 -1.44 -5.31
C VAL A 231 -15.47 -1.56 -4.57
N ALA A 232 -15.36 -1.05 -3.34
CA ALA A 232 -14.14 -1.16 -2.55
C ALA A 232 -13.73 -2.61 -2.29
N ALA A 233 -14.70 -3.50 -2.03
CA ALA A 233 -14.46 -4.94 -1.86
C ALA A 233 -13.95 -5.59 -3.16
N LEU A 234 -14.51 -5.23 -4.32
CA LEU A 234 -14.05 -5.73 -5.62
C LEU A 234 -12.64 -5.26 -5.95
N PHE A 235 -12.31 -4.00 -5.68
CA PHE A 235 -10.94 -3.51 -5.81
C PHE A 235 -9.99 -4.13 -4.77
N THR A 236 -10.48 -4.60 -3.63
CA THR A 236 -9.67 -5.40 -2.68
C THR A 236 -9.20 -6.70 -3.32
N VAL A 237 -10.04 -7.36 -4.13
CA VAL A 237 -9.63 -8.54 -4.92
C VAL A 237 -8.48 -8.18 -5.86
N SER A 238 -8.61 -7.08 -6.62
CA SER A 238 -7.54 -6.59 -7.50
C SER A 238 -6.26 -6.25 -6.72
N SER A 239 -6.39 -5.58 -5.59
CA SER A 239 -5.26 -5.19 -4.75
C SER A 239 -4.54 -6.40 -4.13
N THR A 240 -5.24 -7.49 -3.84
CA THR A 240 -4.63 -8.74 -3.39
C THR A 240 -3.67 -9.30 -4.45
N GLY A 241 -4.04 -9.20 -5.73
CA GLY A 241 -3.14 -9.50 -6.84
C GLY A 241 -1.91 -8.58 -6.88
N THR A 242 -2.10 -7.28 -6.68
CA THR A 242 -1.01 -6.31 -6.62
C THR A 242 -0.04 -6.58 -5.45
N MET A 243 -0.56 -6.93 -4.27
CA MET A 243 0.27 -7.33 -3.13
C MET A 243 1.12 -8.56 -3.44
N THR A 244 0.58 -9.52 -4.19
CA THR A 244 1.33 -10.70 -4.66
C THR A 244 2.52 -10.32 -5.55
N ILE A 245 2.39 -9.28 -6.39
CA ILE A 245 3.50 -8.79 -7.21
C ILE A 245 4.62 -8.20 -6.34
N ASN A 246 4.28 -7.56 -5.24
CA ASN A 246 5.26 -7.03 -4.29
C ASN A 246 6.10 -8.14 -3.62
N ASP A 247 5.58 -9.36 -3.52
CA ASP A 247 6.26 -10.49 -2.91
C ASP A 247 7.40 -11.06 -3.79
N PHE A 248 7.42 -10.76 -5.12
CA PHE A 248 8.46 -11.30 -6.01
C PHE A 248 9.89 -10.87 -5.65
N LYS A 249 10.05 -9.69 -5.05
CA LYS A 249 11.34 -9.17 -4.62
C LYS A 249 11.93 -9.92 -3.40
N SER A 250 11.07 -10.57 -2.59
CA SER A 250 11.44 -11.21 -1.31
C SER A 250 11.46 -12.73 -1.33
N VAL A 251 11.16 -13.38 -2.46
CA VAL A 251 10.99 -14.85 -2.59
C VAL A 251 12.12 -15.65 -1.95
N GLU A 252 13.37 -15.26 -2.15
CA GLU A 252 14.53 -16.03 -1.60
C GLU A 252 14.61 -15.88 -0.08
N GLY A 253 14.42 -14.67 0.45
CA GLY A 253 14.39 -14.42 1.89
C GLY A 253 13.21 -15.11 2.57
N ASP A 254 12.02 -15.00 1.97
CA ASP A 254 10.81 -15.63 2.48
C ASP A 254 10.95 -17.17 2.58
N ARG A 255 11.57 -17.79 1.57
CA ARG A 255 11.84 -19.24 1.56
C ARG A 255 12.78 -19.63 2.69
N GLN A 256 13.84 -18.86 2.93
CA GLN A 256 14.83 -19.16 3.98
C GLN A 256 14.25 -19.09 5.40
N ILE A 257 13.29 -18.19 5.63
CA ILE A 257 12.66 -18.01 6.95
C ILE A 257 11.31 -18.71 7.09
N GLY A 258 10.92 -19.53 6.09
CA GLY A 258 9.70 -20.34 6.12
C GLY A 258 8.40 -19.56 5.96
N VAL A 259 8.45 -18.35 5.36
CA VAL A 259 7.26 -17.58 5.01
C VAL A 259 6.67 -18.13 3.72
N LYS A 260 5.37 -18.47 3.75
CA LYS A 260 4.66 -19.02 2.60
C LYS A 260 3.91 -17.93 1.86
N THR A 261 4.61 -17.14 1.05
CA THR A 261 3.98 -16.23 0.07
C THR A 261 3.54 -17.00 -1.18
N LEU A 262 2.69 -16.41 -2.01
CA LEU A 262 2.24 -17.06 -3.25
C LEU A 262 3.39 -17.44 -4.18
N PRO A 263 4.40 -16.58 -4.44
CA PRO A 263 5.55 -16.97 -5.25
C PRO A 263 6.38 -18.13 -4.64
N VAL A 264 6.46 -18.18 -3.30
CA VAL A 264 7.16 -19.28 -2.60
C VAL A 264 6.39 -20.60 -2.72
N ALA A 265 5.05 -20.55 -2.62
CA ALA A 265 4.19 -21.73 -2.60
C ALA A 265 3.95 -22.32 -4.00
N PHE A 266 3.70 -21.49 -5.00
CA PHE A 266 3.27 -21.91 -6.34
C PHE A 266 4.31 -21.64 -7.43
N GLY A 267 5.45 -21.04 -7.09
CA GLY A 267 6.45 -20.58 -8.03
C GLY A 267 6.07 -19.22 -8.65
N GLU A 268 7.07 -18.48 -9.10
CA GLU A 268 6.94 -17.09 -9.53
C GLU A 268 6.00 -16.90 -10.72
N ARG A 269 6.09 -17.78 -11.73
CA ARG A 269 5.25 -17.69 -12.93
C ARG A 269 3.77 -17.91 -12.62
N ASN A 270 3.44 -18.95 -11.84
CA ASN A 270 2.06 -19.24 -11.45
C ASN A 270 1.49 -18.13 -10.55
N ALA A 271 2.30 -17.63 -9.61
CA ALA A 271 1.91 -16.50 -8.78
C ALA A 271 1.66 -15.22 -9.62
N ALA A 272 2.45 -14.98 -10.67
CA ALA A 272 2.21 -13.86 -11.59
C ALA A 272 0.89 -14.01 -12.37
N VAL A 273 0.56 -15.23 -12.82
CA VAL A 273 -0.74 -15.51 -13.47
C VAL A 273 -1.89 -15.29 -12.49
N ILE A 274 -1.78 -15.83 -11.27
CA ILE A 274 -2.79 -15.64 -10.23
C ILE A 274 -2.99 -14.15 -9.92
N ALA A 275 -1.89 -13.40 -9.76
CA ALA A 275 -1.94 -11.97 -9.53
C ALA A 275 -2.67 -11.22 -10.67
N ALA A 276 -2.30 -11.51 -11.93
CA ALA A 276 -2.93 -10.92 -13.10
C ALA A 276 -4.43 -11.23 -13.17
N VAL A 277 -4.82 -12.48 -12.91
CA VAL A 277 -6.23 -12.91 -12.88
C VAL A 277 -7.01 -12.15 -11.80
N LEU A 278 -6.47 -12.04 -10.58
CA LEU A 278 -7.13 -11.32 -9.49
C LEU A 278 -7.31 -9.83 -9.82
N ILE A 279 -6.27 -9.18 -10.37
CA ILE A 279 -6.32 -7.78 -10.75
C ILE A 279 -7.44 -7.54 -11.77
N ASN A 280 -7.51 -8.38 -12.80
CA ASN A 280 -8.48 -8.21 -13.88
C ASN A 280 -9.91 -8.57 -13.44
N ILE A 281 -10.08 -9.67 -12.70
CA ILE A 281 -11.40 -10.10 -12.23
C ILE A 281 -12.02 -9.02 -11.33
N GLY A 282 -11.27 -8.48 -10.37
CA GLY A 282 -11.81 -7.45 -9.47
C GLY A 282 -12.28 -6.21 -10.23
N GLN A 283 -11.51 -5.73 -11.22
CA GLN A 283 -11.90 -4.57 -12.03
C GLN A 283 -13.07 -4.88 -12.96
N LEU A 284 -13.08 -6.05 -13.63
CA LEU A 284 -14.17 -6.43 -14.53
C LEU A 284 -15.48 -6.68 -13.77
N MET A 285 -15.40 -7.24 -12.55
CA MET A 285 -16.57 -7.35 -11.67
C MET A 285 -17.07 -5.98 -11.22
N ALA A 286 -16.16 -5.03 -10.94
CA ALA A 286 -16.55 -3.66 -10.65
C ALA A 286 -17.26 -3.00 -11.85
N ALA A 287 -16.73 -3.17 -13.08
CA ALA A 287 -17.41 -2.73 -14.28
C ALA A 287 -18.79 -3.39 -14.45
N GLY A 288 -18.90 -4.70 -14.22
CA GLY A 288 -20.18 -5.43 -14.22
C GLY A 288 -21.17 -4.90 -13.19
N TYR A 289 -20.70 -4.55 -12.00
CA TYR A 289 -21.54 -3.94 -10.97
C TYR A 289 -22.05 -2.56 -11.39
N LEU A 290 -21.22 -1.74 -12.05
CA LEU A 290 -21.66 -0.45 -12.59
C LEU A 290 -22.73 -0.61 -13.68
N LEU A 291 -22.65 -1.65 -14.52
CA LEU A 291 -23.73 -1.97 -15.47
C LEU A 291 -25.04 -2.27 -14.76
N MET A 292 -25.02 -2.99 -13.63
CA MET A 292 -26.21 -3.26 -12.82
C MET A 292 -26.80 -1.98 -12.20
N LEU A 293 -25.98 -0.97 -11.94
CA LEU A 293 -26.42 0.35 -11.46
C LEU A 293 -26.91 1.26 -12.60
N GLY A 294 -26.82 0.82 -13.88
CA GLY A 294 -27.18 1.65 -15.04
C GLY A 294 -26.07 2.60 -15.52
N GLU A 295 -24.90 2.57 -14.90
CA GLU A 295 -23.77 3.46 -15.17
C GLU A 295 -22.89 2.95 -16.32
N ASN A 296 -23.49 2.77 -17.51
CA ASN A 296 -22.90 2.07 -18.67
C ASN A 296 -21.61 2.71 -19.18
N LEU A 297 -21.54 4.05 -19.21
CA LEU A 297 -20.35 4.76 -19.70
C LEU A 297 -19.14 4.53 -18.75
N PHE A 298 -19.37 4.63 -17.45
CA PHE A 298 -18.33 4.40 -16.46
C PHE A 298 -17.89 2.93 -16.46
N ALA A 299 -18.82 2.00 -16.60
CA ALA A 299 -18.50 0.57 -16.73
C ALA A 299 -17.61 0.30 -17.95
N LEU A 300 -17.92 0.90 -19.11
CA LEU A 300 -17.08 0.80 -20.30
C LEU A 300 -15.67 1.36 -20.06
N ILE A 301 -15.56 2.54 -19.41
CA ILE A 301 -14.25 3.14 -19.11
C ILE A 301 -13.43 2.22 -18.20
N VAL A 302 -14.02 1.65 -17.13
CA VAL A 302 -13.32 0.72 -16.23
C VAL A 302 -12.86 -0.52 -17.00
N ALA A 303 -13.68 -1.09 -17.88
CA ALA A 303 -13.31 -2.24 -18.69
C ALA A 303 -12.17 -1.91 -19.66
N LEU A 304 -12.19 -0.75 -20.30
CA LEU A 304 -11.12 -0.30 -21.21
C LEU A 304 -9.78 -0.07 -20.46
N LEU A 305 -9.81 0.34 -19.20
CA LEU A 305 -8.59 0.49 -18.39
C LEU A 305 -7.88 -0.84 -18.10
N VAL A 306 -8.55 -1.97 -18.25
CA VAL A 306 -7.94 -3.32 -18.11
C VAL A 306 -7.06 -3.66 -19.31
N ILE A 307 -7.36 -3.16 -20.51
CA ILE A 307 -6.66 -3.52 -21.76
C ILE A 307 -5.13 -3.25 -21.66
N PRO A 308 -4.65 -2.05 -21.33
CA PRO A 308 -3.23 -1.80 -21.23
C PRO A 308 -2.56 -2.61 -20.11
N GLN A 309 -3.28 -2.99 -19.06
CA GLN A 309 -2.77 -3.87 -18.02
C GLN A 309 -2.49 -5.28 -18.52
N PHE A 310 -3.35 -5.84 -19.40
CA PHE A 310 -3.11 -7.14 -20.05
C PHE A 310 -1.77 -7.19 -20.78
N TYR A 311 -1.44 -6.13 -21.52
CA TYR A 311 -0.16 -6.06 -22.22
C TYR A 311 1.02 -6.12 -21.26
N LEU A 312 0.95 -5.36 -20.17
CA LEU A 312 2.00 -5.35 -19.14
C LEU A 312 2.06 -6.66 -18.34
N GLN A 313 0.93 -7.33 -18.13
CA GLN A 313 0.84 -8.63 -17.46
C GLN A 313 1.51 -9.74 -18.25
N PHE A 314 1.47 -9.66 -19.58
CA PHE A 314 2.15 -10.63 -20.42
C PHE A 314 3.67 -10.62 -20.19
N ASP A 315 4.27 -9.42 -20.08
CA ASP A 315 5.69 -9.29 -19.75
C ASP A 315 5.97 -9.73 -18.29
N LEU A 316 5.06 -9.39 -17.36
CA LEU A 316 5.17 -9.79 -15.96
C LEU A 316 5.19 -11.32 -15.81
N VAL A 317 4.30 -12.04 -16.48
CA VAL A 317 4.23 -13.51 -16.41
C VAL A 317 5.46 -14.18 -17.03
N ARG A 318 6.08 -13.54 -18.03
CA ARG A 318 7.32 -14.04 -18.64
C ARG A 318 8.54 -13.85 -17.75
N SER A 319 8.60 -12.75 -17.02
CA SER A 319 9.77 -12.36 -16.23
C SER A 319 9.37 -11.68 -14.91
N PRO A 320 8.74 -12.41 -13.95
CA PRO A 320 8.13 -11.81 -12.76
C PRO A 320 9.09 -10.93 -11.94
N LYS A 321 10.29 -11.44 -11.63
CA LYS A 321 11.29 -10.74 -10.80
C LYS A 321 11.87 -9.46 -11.43
N THR A 322 11.85 -9.35 -12.75
CA THR A 322 12.43 -8.19 -13.45
C THR A 322 11.39 -7.16 -13.80
N MET A 323 10.13 -7.60 -13.92
CA MET A 323 9.01 -6.77 -14.35
C MET A 323 8.15 -6.26 -13.21
N ASP A 324 8.33 -6.76 -11.97
CA ASP A 324 7.58 -6.38 -10.78
C ASP A 324 7.53 -4.85 -10.57
N VAL A 325 8.70 -4.20 -10.57
CA VAL A 325 8.81 -2.74 -10.37
C VAL A 325 8.17 -1.97 -11.52
N ARG A 326 8.44 -2.38 -12.78
CA ARG A 326 7.87 -1.71 -13.95
C ARG A 326 6.36 -1.87 -14.01
N TYR A 327 5.85 -3.06 -13.71
CA TYR A 327 4.42 -3.32 -13.65
C TYR A 327 3.76 -2.43 -12.60
N ASN A 328 4.29 -2.41 -11.37
CA ASN A 328 3.76 -1.59 -10.29
C ASN A 328 3.80 -0.09 -10.62
N ALA A 329 4.85 0.40 -11.25
CA ALA A 329 4.98 1.80 -11.61
C ALA A 329 3.98 2.25 -12.70
N ILE A 330 3.61 1.37 -13.63
CA ILE A 330 2.78 1.73 -14.79
C ILE A 330 1.36 1.19 -14.66
N ALA A 331 1.20 -0.12 -14.43
CA ALA A 331 -0.10 -0.78 -14.47
C ALA A 331 -1.01 -0.37 -13.31
N GLN A 332 -0.45 -0.09 -12.14
CA GLN A 332 -1.25 0.38 -11.00
C GLN A 332 -1.96 1.71 -11.25
N ASN A 333 -1.45 2.56 -12.14
CA ASN A 333 -2.15 3.81 -12.47
C ASN A 333 -3.51 3.55 -13.13
N PHE A 334 -3.65 2.47 -13.91
CA PHE A 334 -4.94 2.09 -14.51
C PHE A 334 -5.91 1.54 -13.44
N LEU A 335 -5.41 0.81 -12.46
CA LEU A 335 -6.21 0.36 -11.31
C LEU A 335 -6.72 1.55 -10.50
N VAL A 336 -5.83 2.47 -10.15
CA VAL A 336 -6.11 3.70 -9.39
C VAL A 336 -7.10 4.60 -10.15
N ALA A 337 -6.94 4.74 -11.48
CA ALA A 337 -7.89 5.44 -12.32
C ALA A 337 -9.26 4.77 -12.32
N GLY A 338 -9.30 3.43 -12.39
CA GLY A 338 -10.54 2.65 -12.29
C GLY A 338 -11.30 2.89 -10.99
N MET A 339 -10.58 2.99 -9.86
CA MET A 339 -11.19 3.34 -8.57
C MET A 339 -11.90 4.70 -8.61
N LEU A 340 -11.25 5.73 -9.17
CA LEU A 340 -11.85 7.05 -9.31
C LEU A 340 -13.06 7.04 -10.25
N VAL A 341 -12.97 6.33 -11.37
CA VAL A 341 -14.09 6.18 -12.31
C VAL A 341 -15.29 5.54 -11.62
N CYS A 342 -15.09 4.50 -10.81
CA CYS A 342 -16.14 3.89 -10.02
C CYS A 342 -16.70 4.85 -8.95
N ALA A 343 -15.86 5.64 -8.30
CA ALA A 343 -16.31 6.64 -7.33
C ALA A 343 -17.20 7.71 -7.99
N LEU A 344 -16.83 8.16 -9.20
CA LEU A 344 -17.62 9.09 -10.00
C LEU A 344 -18.94 8.47 -10.47
N ALA A 345 -18.93 7.19 -10.84
CA ALA A 345 -20.14 6.44 -11.18
C ALA A 345 -21.12 6.36 -10.00
N ILE A 346 -20.62 6.03 -8.79
CA ILE A 346 -21.46 6.01 -7.58
C ILE A 346 -22.02 7.40 -7.29
N LYS A 347 -21.22 8.44 -7.46
CA LYS A 347 -21.69 9.82 -7.34
C LYS A 347 -22.82 10.12 -8.34
N SER A 348 -22.66 9.74 -9.61
CA SER A 348 -23.67 9.92 -10.67
C SER A 348 -24.96 9.15 -10.33
N TYR A 349 -24.84 7.91 -9.90
CA TYR A 349 -25.97 7.05 -9.50
C TYR A 349 -26.82 7.65 -8.36
N ARG A 350 -26.24 8.52 -7.52
CA ARG A 350 -26.93 9.17 -6.37
C ARG A 350 -27.59 10.48 -6.71
N LEU A 351 -27.23 11.10 -7.85
CA LEU A 351 -27.81 12.35 -8.31
C LEU A 351 -29.10 12.12 -9.09
#